data_3e7d2e4798744c8d2708eb479e37aa9b
#
_entry.id   3e7d2e4798744c8d2708eb479e37aa9b
#
_cell.length_a   1.000
_cell.length_b   1.000
_cell.length_c   1.000
_cell.angle_alpha   90.00
_cell.angle_beta   90.00
_cell.angle_gamma   90.00
#
_symmetry.space_group_name_H-M   'P 1'
#
loop_
_entity.id
_entity.type
_entity.pdbx_description
1 polymer ?
#
loop_
_entity_poly.entity_id
_entity_poly.type
_entity_poly.pdbx_seq_one_letter_code
_entity_poly.pdbx_strand_id
1 'polypeptide(L)'
;SSNAQDGISAVQTAEGALNEVQDMLQRMNELAVKAANGTNSEDDRNYIQDEVNQLIKEIDRVSTTTKFNETYLLKGDDAAKATVADTTVKAGTAGGAGANPTFEIEFTGITAPTEGKSDVTINIAGKSYSVTVEKGDDATKIGDKIASAINNNKIVDDTAGEYEATNNAGTITLTGAKQAAATTNLADATDNKNAVTVKSSGILTLSLHVGADSTSDNQISVDIKQMSADVLGLKTGKSSTTAAKNDTLLVNGSNDDNARKAIDTIASALQEVSKQRSALGAAQNRLEHTI
;
A
#
# COMPACT_ATOMS: atom_id res chain seq x y z
N SER A 1 -18.56 28.85 7.29
CA SER A 1 -17.73 29.21 8.44
C SER A 1 -16.24 29.20 8.05
N SER A 2 -15.41 29.96 8.78
CA SER A 2 -13.97 30.03 8.53
C SER A 2 -13.31 28.65 8.53
N ASN A 3 -13.65 27.79 9.49
CA ASN A 3 -13.10 26.45 9.60
C ASN A 3 -13.43 25.55 8.39
N ALA A 4 -14.64 25.67 7.85
CA ALA A 4 -15.01 24.93 6.63
C ALA A 4 -14.23 25.43 5.41
N GLN A 5 -14.00 26.73 5.29
CA GLN A 5 -13.18 27.31 4.22
C GLN A 5 -11.72 26.91 4.32
N ASP A 6 -11.15 26.88 5.53
CA ASP A 6 -9.79 26.39 5.76
C ASP A 6 -9.68 24.90 5.39
N GLY A 7 -10.70 24.11 5.74
CA GLY A 7 -10.79 22.72 5.35
C GLY A 7 -10.85 22.50 3.84
N ILE A 8 -11.65 23.29 3.14
CA ILE A 8 -11.72 23.25 1.68
C ILE A 8 -10.35 23.61 1.07
N SER A 9 -9.69 24.64 1.58
CA SER A 9 -8.37 25.05 1.11
C SER A 9 -7.31 23.97 1.33
N ALA A 10 -7.32 23.29 2.49
CA ALA A 10 -6.43 22.18 2.78
C ALA A 10 -6.68 20.99 1.82
N VAL A 11 -7.94 20.63 1.61
CA VAL A 11 -8.32 19.54 0.69
C VAL A 11 -7.93 19.87 -0.74
N GLN A 12 -8.15 21.10 -1.20
CA GLN A 12 -7.74 21.56 -2.54
C GLN A 12 -6.22 21.53 -2.72
N THR A 13 -5.47 21.91 -1.69
CA THR A 13 -4.00 21.83 -1.71
C THR A 13 -3.53 20.38 -1.82
N ALA A 14 -4.09 19.48 -1.03
CA ALA A 14 -3.78 18.06 -1.11
C ALA A 14 -4.16 17.45 -2.47
N GLU A 15 -5.33 17.80 -2.99
CA GLU A 15 -5.80 17.30 -4.28
C GLU A 15 -4.95 17.80 -5.45
N GLY A 16 -4.51 19.06 -5.41
CA GLY A 16 -3.57 19.62 -6.40
C GLY A 16 -2.24 18.87 -6.40
N ALA A 17 -1.67 18.60 -5.24
CA ALA A 17 -0.45 17.81 -5.11
C ALA A 17 -0.62 16.37 -5.60
N LEU A 18 -1.75 15.74 -5.30
CA LEU A 18 -2.04 14.38 -5.78
C LEU A 18 -2.27 14.33 -7.29
N ASN A 19 -2.76 15.40 -7.89
CA ASN A 19 -2.83 15.52 -9.34
C ASN A 19 -1.41 15.49 -9.96
N GLU A 20 -0.45 16.20 -9.37
CA GLU A 20 0.95 16.16 -9.81
C GLU A 20 1.54 14.74 -9.66
N VAL A 21 1.27 14.07 -8.54
CA VAL A 21 1.71 12.68 -8.33
C VAL A 21 1.09 11.76 -9.38
N GLN A 22 -0.18 11.93 -9.69
CA GLN A 22 -0.87 11.13 -10.71
C GLN A 22 -0.24 11.35 -12.10
N ASP A 23 0.09 12.58 -12.48
CA ASP A 23 0.75 12.89 -13.74
C ASP A 23 2.13 12.23 -13.83
N MET A 24 2.90 12.26 -12.74
CA MET A 24 4.20 11.57 -12.66
C MET A 24 4.06 10.05 -12.77
N LEU A 25 3.05 9.45 -12.14
CA LEU A 25 2.78 8.01 -12.26
C LEU A 25 2.34 7.63 -13.68
N GLN A 26 1.56 8.46 -14.35
CA GLN A 26 1.19 8.24 -15.76
C GLN A 26 2.43 8.30 -16.66
N ARG A 27 3.32 9.26 -16.43
CA ARG A 27 4.61 9.32 -17.13
C ARG A 27 5.46 8.08 -16.88
N MET A 28 5.52 7.60 -15.64
CA MET A 28 6.23 6.35 -15.29
C MET A 28 5.62 5.16 -16.02
N ASN A 29 4.30 5.10 -16.15
CA ASN A 29 3.62 4.04 -16.90
C ASN A 29 4.02 4.06 -18.39
N GLU A 30 4.03 5.21 -19.01
CA GLU A 30 4.51 5.36 -20.41
C GLU A 30 5.94 4.88 -20.56
N LEU A 31 6.82 5.22 -19.63
CA LEU A 31 8.23 4.79 -19.62
C LEU A 31 8.35 3.28 -19.40
N ALA A 32 7.58 2.69 -18.51
CA ALA A 32 7.57 1.25 -18.27
C ALA A 32 7.08 0.49 -19.51
N VAL A 33 6.03 0.96 -20.17
CA VAL A 33 5.53 0.40 -21.43
C VAL A 33 6.60 0.50 -22.53
N LYS A 34 7.28 1.63 -22.62
CA LYS A 34 8.40 1.81 -23.56
C LYS A 34 9.54 0.83 -23.27
N ALA A 35 9.92 0.66 -22.00
CA ALA A 35 10.97 -0.28 -21.58
C ALA A 35 10.58 -1.74 -21.82
N ALA A 36 9.30 -2.07 -21.78
CA ALA A 36 8.77 -3.41 -22.05
C ALA A 36 8.80 -3.78 -23.54
N ASN A 37 9.07 -2.83 -24.42
CA ASN A 37 9.22 -3.12 -25.84
C ASN A 37 10.50 -3.91 -26.10
N GLY A 38 10.38 -5.07 -26.72
CA GLY A 38 11.49 -5.99 -27.00
C GLY A 38 12.57 -5.47 -27.98
N THR A 39 12.32 -4.33 -28.63
CA THR A 39 13.31 -3.68 -29.51
C THR A 39 14.33 -2.81 -28.76
N ASN A 40 14.11 -2.53 -27.46
CA ASN A 40 15.07 -1.78 -26.67
C ASN A 40 16.32 -2.62 -26.34
N SER A 41 17.46 -1.98 -26.38
CA SER A 41 18.70 -2.51 -25.80
C SER A 41 18.67 -2.40 -24.27
N GLU A 42 19.61 -3.04 -23.59
CA GLU A 42 19.79 -2.87 -22.15
C GLU A 42 20.15 -1.41 -21.82
N ASP A 43 20.96 -0.76 -22.63
CA ASP A 43 21.33 0.65 -22.46
C ASP A 43 20.11 1.57 -22.59
N ASP A 44 19.23 1.32 -23.56
CA ASP A 44 17.96 2.07 -23.69
C ASP A 44 17.11 1.94 -22.43
N ARG A 45 16.98 0.74 -21.89
CA ARG A 45 16.25 0.53 -20.63
C ARG A 45 16.92 1.19 -19.43
N ASN A 46 18.25 1.27 -19.40
CA ASN A 46 18.97 2.00 -18.35
C ASN A 46 18.68 3.50 -18.40
N TYR A 47 18.62 4.13 -19.57
CA TYR A 47 18.22 5.53 -19.71
C TYR A 47 16.78 5.76 -19.24
N ILE A 48 15.87 4.85 -19.56
CA ILE A 48 14.49 4.91 -19.06
C ILE A 48 14.46 4.78 -17.54
N GLN A 49 15.28 3.89 -16.96
CA GLN A 49 15.40 3.73 -15.50
C GLN A 49 15.85 5.03 -14.82
N ASP A 50 16.78 5.76 -15.42
CA ASP A 50 17.22 7.04 -14.86
C ASP A 50 16.08 8.06 -14.77
N GLU A 51 15.23 8.13 -15.80
CA GLU A 51 14.04 9.00 -15.77
C GLU A 51 13.04 8.54 -14.73
N VAL A 52 12.76 7.24 -14.62
CA VAL A 52 11.90 6.67 -13.57
C VAL A 52 12.42 7.02 -12.18
N ASN A 53 13.72 6.91 -11.94
CA ASN A 53 14.33 7.26 -10.67
C ASN A 53 14.15 8.74 -10.33
N GLN A 54 14.23 9.65 -11.30
CA GLN A 54 13.97 11.08 -11.08
C GLN A 54 12.51 11.34 -10.73
N LEU A 55 11.57 10.67 -11.39
CA LEU A 55 10.14 10.79 -11.08
C LEU A 55 9.82 10.28 -9.68
N ILE A 56 10.43 9.18 -9.24
CA ILE A 56 10.27 8.64 -7.88
C ILE A 56 10.77 9.65 -6.84
N LYS A 57 11.92 10.28 -7.06
CA LYS A 57 12.44 11.34 -6.18
C LYS A 57 11.49 12.53 -6.12
N GLU A 58 10.90 12.91 -7.24
CA GLU A 58 9.97 14.04 -7.30
C GLU A 58 8.65 13.71 -6.59
N ILE A 59 8.14 12.48 -6.69
CA ILE A 59 6.99 12.02 -5.90
C ILE A 59 7.29 12.14 -4.41
N ASP A 60 8.45 11.70 -3.95
CA ASP A 60 8.86 11.85 -2.55
C ASP A 60 8.98 13.31 -2.13
N ARG A 61 9.50 14.20 -3.00
CA ARG A 61 9.57 15.63 -2.73
C ARG A 61 8.16 16.22 -2.54
N VAL A 62 7.22 15.94 -3.43
CA VAL A 62 5.83 16.40 -3.31
C VAL A 62 5.19 15.88 -2.03
N SER A 63 5.39 14.60 -1.73
CA SER A 63 4.86 13.97 -0.51
C SER A 63 5.36 14.62 0.77
N THR A 64 6.63 15.04 0.82
CA THR A 64 7.26 15.60 2.03
C THR A 64 7.14 17.10 2.15
N THR A 65 6.80 17.81 1.09
CA THR A 65 6.77 19.29 1.07
C THR A 65 5.37 19.88 1.00
N THR A 66 4.36 19.11 0.58
CA THR A 66 2.99 19.61 0.49
C THR A 66 2.42 19.87 1.87
N LYS A 67 2.12 21.12 2.18
CA LYS A 67 1.55 21.53 3.45
C LYS A 67 0.50 22.63 3.27
N PHE A 68 -0.41 22.68 4.19
CA PHE A 68 -1.36 23.79 4.36
C PHE A 68 -1.19 24.34 5.79
N ASN A 69 -0.90 25.63 5.93
CA ASN A 69 -0.41 26.22 7.16
C ASN A 69 0.81 25.41 7.66
N GLU A 70 0.82 24.94 8.91
CA GLU A 70 1.92 24.17 9.48
C GLU A 70 1.71 22.64 9.36
N THR A 71 0.64 22.19 8.67
CA THR A 71 0.30 20.76 8.56
C THR A 71 0.75 20.19 7.22
N TYR A 72 1.61 19.19 7.26
CA TYR A 72 1.99 18.40 6.09
C TYR A 72 0.86 17.43 5.73
N LEU A 73 0.35 17.52 4.50
CA LEU A 73 -0.88 16.83 4.11
C LEU A 73 -0.66 15.41 3.59
N LEU A 74 0.54 15.10 3.06
CA LEU A 74 0.82 13.82 2.40
C LEU A 74 1.90 12.98 3.10
N LYS A 75 2.33 13.38 4.28
CA LYS A 75 3.32 12.66 5.11
C LYS A 75 2.70 11.62 6.03
N GLY A 76 1.38 11.59 6.16
CA GLY A 76 0.69 10.82 7.18
C GLY A 76 0.85 11.43 8.58
N ASP A 77 0.59 10.63 9.59
CA ASP A 77 0.75 10.99 11.01
C ASP A 77 1.53 9.87 11.71
N ASP A 78 2.79 10.13 12.03
CA ASP A 78 3.65 9.15 12.71
C ASP A 78 3.12 8.75 14.10
N ALA A 79 2.37 9.63 14.78
CA ALA A 79 1.75 9.32 16.07
C ALA A 79 0.61 8.29 15.95
N ALA A 80 -0.02 8.21 14.77
CA ALA A 80 -1.07 7.24 14.46
C ALA A 80 -0.55 5.96 13.77
N LYS A 81 0.75 5.75 13.76
CA LYS A 81 1.37 4.60 13.09
C LYS A 81 1.21 3.34 13.94
N ALA A 82 0.69 2.26 13.34
CA ALA A 82 0.70 0.93 13.95
C ALA A 82 2.13 0.41 14.10
N THR A 83 2.40 -0.30 15.18
CA THR A 83 3.66 -1.03 15.33
C THR A 83 3.58 -2.33 14.55
N VAL A 84 4.64 -2.66 13.82
CA VAL A 84 4.75 -3.88 13.04
C VAL A 84 6.02 -4.60 13.47
N ALA A 85 5.86 -5.83 13.96
CA ALA A 85 6.96 -6.74 14.19
C ALA A 85 7.10 -7.72 13.02
N ASP A 86 8.20 -8.46 13.02
CA ASP A 86 8.44 -9.49 11.99
C ASP A 86 7.28 -10.49 11.93
N THR A 87 6.84 -10.76 10.71
CA THR A 87 5.84 -11.80 10.43
C THR A 87 6.55 -13.14 10.21
N THR A 88 5.94 -14.21 10.73
CA THR A 88 6.44 -15.56 10.53
C THR A 88 5.50 -16.33 9.63
N VAL A 89 6.03 -16.89 8.55
CA VAL A 89 5.30 -17.82 7.69
C VAL A 89 5.67 -19.25 8.09
N LYS A 90 4.66 -20.05 8.32
CA LYS A 90 4.80 -21.49 8.61
C LYS A 90 4.10 -22.31 7.54
N ALA A 91 4.75 -23.34 7.07
CA ALA A 91 4.09 -24.34 6.27
C ALA A 91 3.12 -25.12 7.18
N GLY A 92 1.85 -25.17 6.78
CA GLY A 92 0.85 -26.02 7.40
C GLY A 92 0.90 -27.44 6.81
N THR A 93 -0.18 -27.84 6.17
CA THR A 93 -0.26 -29.13 5.48
C THR A 93 0.34 -29.03 4.07
N ALA A 94 1.25 -29.93 3.74
CA ALA A 94 1.67 -30.07 2.35
C ALA A 94 0.48 -30.58 1.51
N GLY A 95 0.19 -29.91 0.42
CA GLY A 95 -0.85 -30.34 -0.51
C GLY A 95 -0.48 -31.65 -1.22
N GLY A 96 -1.48 -32.36 -1.70
CA GLY A 96 -1.32 -33.61 -2.44
C GLY A 96 -2.61 -34.45 -2.46
N ALA A 97 -2.50 -35.73 -2.78
CA ALA A 97 -3.66 -36.59 -2.78
C ALA A 97 -4.30 -36.67 -1.38
N GLY A 98 -5.55 -36.25 -1.26
CA GLY A 98 -6.32 -36.24 -0.02
C GLY A 98 -6.12 -35.02 0.90
N ALA A 99 -5.31 -34.05 0.52
CA ALA A 99 -5.09 -32.85 1.33
C ALA A 99 -4.92 -31.60 0.48
N ASN A 100 -5.59 -30.52 0.88
CA ASN A 100 -5.34 -29.18 0.33
C ASN A 100 -4.11 -28.56 1.02
N PRO A 101 -3.25 -27.84 0.30
CA PRO A 101 -2.11 -27.17 0.93
C PRO A 101 -2.59 -26.05 1.86
N THR A 102 -1.91 -25.89 2.99
CA THR A 102 -2.14 -24.81 3.93
C THR A 102 -0.83 -24.08 4.24
N PHE A 103 -0.95 -22.80 4.55
CA PHE A 103 0.12 -21.97 5.09
C PHE A 103 -0.42 -21.13 6.24
N GLU A 104 0.37 -20.96 7.27
CA GLU A 104 0.01 -20.11 8.40
C GLU A 104 0.93 -18.87 8.42
N ILE A 105 0.33 -17.69 8.57
CA ILE A 105 1.06 -16.42 8.68
C ILE A 105 0.65 -15.78 9.99
N GLU A 106 1.61 -15.57 10.87
CA GLU A 106 1.37 -14.90 12.15
C GLU A 106 1.48 -13.38 11.99
N PHE A 107 0.35 -12.68 12.17
CA PHE A 107 0.26 -11.20 12.20
C PHE A 107 0.07 -10.65 13.61
N THR A 108 0.30 -11.46 14.65
CA THR A 108 0.18 -11.05 16.06
C THR A 108 1.16 -9.95 16.46
N GLY A 109 2.20 -9.72 15.66
CA GLY A 109 3.15 -8.64 15.83
C GLY A 109 2.66 -7.26 15.34
N ILE A 110 1.45 -7.18 14.75
CA ILE A 110 0.84 -5.90 14.40
C ILE A 110 0.06 -5.40 15.61
N THR A 111 0.46 -4.25 16.12
CA THR A 111 -0.20 -3.60 17.26
C THR A 111 -0.85 -2.30 16.80
N ALA A 112 -2.11 -2.12 17.17
CA ALA A 112 -2.87 -0.91 16.86
C ALA A 112 -2.18 0.36 17.40
N PRO A 113 -2.35 1.51 16.73
CA PRO A 113 -1.84 2.77 17.24
C PRO A 113 -2.53 3.15 18.55
N THR A 114 -1.84 3.92 19.38
CA THR A 114 -2.42 4.44 20.63
C THR A 114 -3.48 5.52 20.38
N GLU A 115 -3.37 6.20 19.26
CA GLU A 115 -4.33 7.22 18.79
C GLU A 115 -4.48 7.15 17.28
N GLY A 116 -5.70 7.43 16.79
CA GLY A 116 -5.97 7.57 15.37
C GLY A 116 -6.04 6.24 14.60
N LYS A 117 -5.62 6.30 13.35
CA LYS A 117 -5.71 5.20 12.39
C LYS A 117 -4.38 5.02 11.67
N SER A 118 -4.05 3.78 11.35
CA SER A 118 -2.88 3.42 10.56
C SER A 118 -3.29 2.64 9.32
N ASP A 119 -2.66 2.93 8.21
CA ASP A 119 -2.73 2.10 7.01
C ASP A 119 -1.64 1.02 7.12
N VAL A 120 -2.03 -0.23 7.08
CA VAL A 120 -1.11 -1.37 7.12
C VAL A 120 -1.16 -2.08 5.77
N THR A 121 -0.04 -2.06 5.07
CA THR A 121 0.12 -2.72 3.77
C THR A 121 0.86 -4.03 3.96
N ILE A 122 0.24 -5.11 3.49
CA ILE A 122 0.77 -6.47 3.56
C ILE A 122 1.00 -6.96 2.14
N ASN A 123 2.21 -7.40 1.86
CA ASN A 123 2.52 -8.05 0.59
C ASN A 123 2.71 -9.55 0.84
N ILE A 124 1.95 -10.37 0.12
CA ILE A 124 2.02 -11.84 0.19
C ILE A 124 2.19 -12.37 -1.24
N ALA A 125 3.30 -13.04 -1.51
CA ALA A 125 3.60 -13.61 -2.82
C ALA A 125 3.46 -12.61 -3.99
N GLY A 126 3.92 -11.36 -3.76
CA GLY A 126 3.84 -10.28 -4.74
C GLY A 126 2.48 -9.58 -4.85
N LYS A 127 1.47 -10.02 -4.10
CA LYS A 127 0.15 -9.40 -4.06
C LYS A 127 0.00 -8.51 -2.84
N SER A 128 -0.47 -7.29 -3.04
CA SER A 128 -0.53 -6.26 -2.00
C SER A 128 -1.95 -6.12 -1.45
N TYR A 129 -2.05 -6.04 -0.13
CA TYR A 129 -3.29 -5.85 0.63
C TYR A 129 -3.12 -4.66 1.56
N SER A 130 -4.11 -3.79 1.62
CA SER A 130 -4.13 -2.66 2.54
C SER A 130 -5.32 -2.79 3.49
N VAL A 131 -5.05 -2.64 4.78
CA VAL A 131 -6.06 -2.65 5.84
C VAL A 131 -5.87 -1.43 6.75
N THR A 132 -6.98 -0.87 7.24
CA THR A 132 -6.94 0.21 8.21
C THR A 132 -7.04 -0.36 9.61
N VAL A 133 -6.00 -0.13 10.41
CA VAL A 133 -5.92 -0.53 11.83
C VAL A 133 -6.16 0.71 12.69
N GLU A 134 -7.13 0.63 13.58
CA GLU A 134 -7.56 1.76 14.41
C GLU A 134 -7.17 1.53 15.87
N LYS A 135 -7.08 2.62 16.62
CA LYS A 135 -6.94 2.55 18.07
C LYS A 135 -7.97 1.59 18.67
N GLY A 136 -7.51 0.67 19.51
CA GLY A 136 -8.35 -0.32 20.17
C GLY A 136 -8.60 -1.61 19.38
N ASP A 137 -8.12 -1.72 18.16
CA ASP A 137 -8.11 -3.00 17.45
C ASP A 137 -7.18 -3.98 18.13
N ASP A 138 -7.68 -5.16 18.46
CA ASP A 138 -6.91 -6.28 18.96
C ASP A 138 -6.43 -7.20 17.81
N ALA A 139 -5.63 -8.20 18.14
CA ALA A 139 -5.10 -9.14 17.16
C ALA A 139 -6.20 -9.87 16.36
N THR A 140 -7.35 -10.13 16.99
CA THR A 140 -8.49 -10.78 16.32
C THR A 140 -9.10 -9.87 15.26
N LYS A 141 -9.39 -8.62 15.62
CA LYS A 141 -9.94 -7.65 14.66
C LYS A 141 -8.98 -7.35 13.51
N ILE A 142 -7.71 -7.19 13.82
CA ILE A 142 -6.67 -6.98 12.80
C ILE A 142 -6.61 -8.18 11.86
N GLY A 143 -6.60 -9.39 12.41
CA GLY A 143 -6.62 -10.63 11.64
C GLY A 143 -7.87 -10.76 10.76
N ASP A 144 -9.05 -10.39 11.26
CA ASP A 144 -10.31 -10.41 10.49
C ASP A 144 -10.27 -9.43 9.30
N LYS A 145 -9.71 -8.25 9.50
CA LYS A 145 -9.51 -7.26 8.41
C LYS A 145 -8.56 -7.82 7.33
N ILE A 146 -7.47 -8.45 7.75
CA ILE A 146 -6.49 -9.07 6.83
C ILE A 146 -7.11 -10.24 6.06
N ALA A 147 -7.79 -11.16 6.76
CA ALA A 147 -8.45 -12.31 6.12
C ALA A 147 -9.50 -11.85 5.11
N SER A 148 -10.30 -10.84 5.45
CA SER A 148 -11.29 -10.25 4.55
C SER A 148 -10.65 -9.62 3.32
N ALA A 149 -9.55 -8.88 3.48
CA ALA A 149 -8.83 -8.29 2.37
C ALA A 149 -8.29 -9.35 1.40
N ILE A 150 -7.72 -10.44 1.93
CA ILE A 150 -7.22 -11.56 1.13
C ILE A 150 -8.37 -12.26 0.41
N ASN A 151 -9.49 -12.51 1.08
CA ASN A 151 -10.65 -13.20 0.48
C ASN A 151 -11.33 -12.37 -0.61
N ASN A 152 -11.27 -11.05 -0.51
CA ASN A 152 -11.78 -10.15 -1.56
C ASN A 152 -10.88 -10.10 -2.80
N ASN A 153 -9.62 -10.48 -2.68
CA ASN A 153 -8.65 -10.50 -3.77
C ASN A 153 -7.69 -11.69 -3.61
N LYS A 154 -8.22 -12.90 -3.79
CA LYS A 154 -7.56 -14.16 -3.44
C LYS A 154 -6.21 -14.35 -4.13
N ILE A 155 -5.27 -14.94 -3.40
CA ILE A 155 -4.01 -15.44 -3.95
C ILE A 155 -4.36 -16.67 -4.78
N VAL A 156 -3.78 -16.77 -5.97
CA VAL A 156 -3.99 -17.89 -6.89
C VAL A 156 -2.69 -18.67 -7.06
N ASP A 157 -2.79 -19.97 -6.94
CA ASP A 157 -1.72 -20.93 -7.24
C ASP A 157 -2.11 -21.77 -8.45
N ASP A 158 -1.18 -22.03 -9.35
CA ASP A 158 -1.44 -22.76 -10.61
C ASP A 158 -1.96 -24.17 -10.39
N THR A 159 -1.58 -24.83 -9.31
CA THR A 159 -1.97 -26.21 -8.99
C THR A 159 -2.99 -26.29 -7.85
N ALA A 160 -2.77 -25.54 -6.78
CA ALA A 160 -3.63 -25.53 -5.59
C ALA A 160 -4.88 -24.66 -5.74
N GLY A 161 -4.95 -23.83 -6.79
CA GLY A 161 -6.08 -22.94 -7.04
C GLY A 161 -6.09 -21.70 -6.14
N GLU A 162 -7.27 -21.16 -5.91
CA GLU A 162 -7.42 -19.99 -5.05
C GLU A 162 -7.25 -20.35 -3.58
N TYR A 163 -6.51 -19.49 -2.85
CA TYR A 163 -6.39 -19.62 -1.40
C TYR A 163 -7.52 -18.88 -0.69
N GLU A 164 -8.11 -19.53 0.30
CA GLU A 164 -9.04 -18.93 1.24
C GLU A 164 -8.33 -18.63 2.55
N ALA A 165 -8.54 -17.44 3.09
CA ALA A 165 -7.96 -16.99 4.33
C ALA A 165 -8.95 -17.13 5.48
N THR A 166 -8.51 -17.75 6.59
CA THR A 166 -9.23 -17.79 7.85
C THR A 166 -8.37 -17.23 8.97
N ASN A 167 -8.98 -16.51 9.90
CA ASN A 167 -8.28 -15.89 11.03
C ASN A 167 -8.53 -16.69 12.32
N ASN A 168 -7.46 -16.90 13.07
CA ASN A 168 -7.52 -17.34 14.45
C ASN A 168 -6.62 -16.46 15.32
N ALA A 169 -7.23 -15.46 15.97
CA ALA A 169 -6.56 -14.53 16.89
C ALA A 169 -5.28 -13.88 16.31
N GLY A 170 -5.30 -13.49 15.04
CA GLY A 170 -4.17 -12.84 14.35
C GLY A 170 -3.27 -13.81 13.58
N THR A 171 -3.50 -15.11 13.66
CA THR A 171 -2.86 -16.10 12.79
C THR A 171 -3.78 -16.40 11.61
N ILE A 172 -3.32 -16.10 10.42
CA ILE A 172 -4.06 -16.34 9.17
C ILE A 172 -3.64 -17.68 8.59
N THR A 173 -4.61 -18.56 8.38
CA THR A 173 -4.41 -19.81 7.63
C THR A 173 -4.91 -19.60 6.21
N LEU A 174 -4.03 -19.81 5.24
CA LEU A 174 -4.35 -19.84 3.80
C LEU A 174 -4.52 -21.31 3.38
N THR A 175 -5.68 -21.64 2.83
CA THR A 175 -6.01 -23.01 2.38
C THR A 175 -6.28 -23.00 0.88
N GLY A 176 -5.53 -23.77 0.11
CA GLY A 176 -5.74 -23.94 -1.33
C GLY A 176 -7.05 -24.67 -1.65
N ALA A 177 -7.65 -24.34 -2.77
CA ALA A 177 -8.95 -24.90 -3.18
C ALA A 177 -8.88 -26.36 -3.67
N LYS A 178 -7.69 -26.84 -4.07
CA LYS A 178 -7.50 -28.15 -4.69
C LYS A 178 -6.51 -29.00 -3.90
N GLN A 179 -6.76 -30.31 -3.89
CA GLN A 179 -5.87 -31.32 -3.31
C GLN A 179 -4.64 -31.53 -4.21
N ALA A 180 -3.74 -30.58 -4.23
CA ALA A 180 -2.54 -30.59 -5.03
C ALA A 180 -1.37 -29.93 -4.27
N ALA A 181 -0.15 -30.31 -4.58
CA ALA A 181 1.02 -29.62 -4.05
C ALA A 181 1.03 -28.18 -4.55
N ALA A 182 1.25 -27.21 -3.65
CA ALA A 182 1.33 -25.79 -4.02
C ALA A 182 2.61 -25.52 -4.80
N THR A 183 2.49 -24.71 -5.86
CA THR A 183 3.65 -24.18 -6.61
C THR A 183 4.08 -22.82 -6.08
N THR A 184 3.17 -22.09 -5.43
CA THR A 184 3.48 -20.82 -4.78
C THR A 184 4.30 -21.05 -3.52
N ASN A 185 5.52 -20.56 -3.52
CA ASN A 185 6.44 -20.76 -2.40
C ASN A 185 6.24 -19.68 -1.32
N LEU A 186 5.28 -19.89 -0.43
CA LEU A 186 5.04 -19.01 0.73
C LEU A 186 5.93 -19.39 1.94
N ALA A 187 6.53 -20.57 1.93
CA ALA A 187 7.27 -21.13 3.06
C ALA A 187 8.72 -21.50 2.71
N ASP A 188 9.36 -20.74 1.83
CA ASP A 188 10.78 -20.97 1.55
C ASP A 188 11.63 -20.65 2.79
N ALA A 189 12.23 -21.70 3.36
CA ALA A 189 13.04 -21.62 4.58
C ALA A 189 14.30 -20.75 4.41
N THR A 190 14.72 -20.48 3.18
CA THR A 190 15.89 -19.65 2.89
C THR A 190 15.55 -18.18 2.69
N ASP A 191 14.29 -17.85 2.40
CA ASP A 191 13.86 -16.47 2.08
C ASP A 191 12.48 -16.10 2.69
N ASN A 192 12.14 -16.66 3.83
CA ASN A 192 10.87 -16.43 4.54
C ASN A 192 10.56 -14.94 4.80
N LYS A 193 11.58 -14.09 4.84
CA LYS A 193 11.42 -12.64 5.00
C LYS A 193 10.91 -11.92 3.75
N ASN A 194 11.01 -12.55 2.58
CA ASN A 194 10.61 -11.94 1.31
C ASN A 194 9.22 -12.41 0.83
N ALA A 195 8.69 -13.51 1.36
CA ALA A 195 7.38 -14.03 0.98
C ALA A 195 6.24 -13.18 1.55
N VAL A 196 6.43 -12.59 2.72
CA VAL A 196 5.47 -11.71 3.37
C VAL A 196 6.20 -10.49 3.93
N THR A 197 5.76 -9.32 3.51
CA THR A 197 6.24 -8.06 4.08
C THR A 197 5.07 -7.27 4.63
N VAL A 198 5.29 -6.58 5.74
CA VAL A 198 4.29 -5.72 6.37
C VAL A 198 4.89 -4.35 6.59
N LYS A 199 4.17 -3.32 6.15
CA LYS A 199 4.54 -1.91 6.35
C LYS A 199 3.36 -1.19 6.97
N SER A 200 3.62 -0.19 7.79
CA SER A 200 2.59 0.67 8.36
C SER A 200 2.90 2.15 8.14
N SER A 201 1.87 2.93 7.94
CA SER A 201 1.95 4.38 7.92
C SER A 201 0.74 4.97 8.64
N GLY A 202 0.95 5.98 9.48
CA GLY A 202 -0.15 6.66 10.15
C GLY A 202 -0.97 7.48 9.15
N ILE A 203 -2.28 7.50 9.33
CA ILE A 203 -3.22 8.29 8.53
C ILE A 203 -3.40 9.64 9.22
N LEU A 204 -3.22 10.74 8.46
CA LEU A 204 -3.53 12.07 8.92
C LEU A 204 -5.05 12.24 8.94
N THR A 205 -5.62 12.53 10.10
CA THR A 205 -7.04 12.88 10.24
C THR A 205 -7.18 14.36 10.54
N LEU A 206 -7.77 15.10 9.60
CA LEU A 206 -8.16 16.51 9.81
C LEU A 206 -9.59 16.54 10.35
N SER A 207 -9.75 17.01 11.58
CA SER A 207 -11.07 17.20 12.20
C SER A 207 -11.45 18.67 12.11
N LEU A 208 -12.47 18.96 11.32
CA LEU A 208 -12.94 20.30 11.03
C LEU A 208 -14.27 20.56 11.75
N HIS A 209 -14.27 21.49 12.65
CA HIS A 209 -15.49 21.89 13.34
C HIS A 209 -16.30 22.86 12.47
N VAL A 210 -17.49 22.47 12.06
CA VAL A 210 -18.32 23.20 11.08
C VAL A 210 -19.64 23.72 11.64
N GLY A 211 -20.00 23.34 12.84
CA GLY A 211 -21.25 23.74 13.51
C GLY A 211 -21.05 24.76 14.64
N ALA A 212 -22.15 25.19 15.23
CA ALA A 212 -22.17 26.16 16.32
C ALA A 212 -21.92 25.52 17.71
N ASP A 213 -22.16 24.22 17.84
CA ASP A 213 -22.05 23.47 19.09
C ASP A 213 -20.78 22.64 19.17
N SER A 214 -20.30 22.37 20.38
CA SER A 214 -19.08 21.60 20.61
C SER A 214 -19.26 20.07 20.47
N THR A 215 -20.37 19.60 19.90
CA THR A 215 -20.67 18.20 19.72
C THR A 215 -19.92 17.59 18.54
N SER A 216 -19.65 16.29 18.61
CA SER A 216 -19.01 15.52 17.53
C SER A 216 -19.80 15.53 16.22
N ASP A 217 -21.11 15.77 16.30
CA ASP A 217 -22.00 15.81 15.13
C ASP A 217 -21.73 17.04 14.22
N ASN A 218 -21.06 18.05 14.79
CA ASN A 218 -20.63 19.25 14.07
C ASN A 218 -19.19 19.20 13.56
N GLN A 219 -18.62 17.99 13.47
CA GLN A 219 -17.27 17.78 12.94
C GLN A 219 -17.30 17.01 11.62
N ILE A 220 -16.50 17.46 10.68
CA ILE A 220 -16.21 16.71 9.46
C ILE A 220 -14.75 16.27 9.54
N SER A 221 -14.53 14.96 9.52
CA SER A 221 -13.20 14.39 9.50
C SER A 221 -12.80 14.02 8.08
N VAL A 222 -11.56 14.33 7.72
CA VAL A 222 -10.95 13.99 6.44
C VAL A 222 -9.69 13.19 6.72
N ASP A 223 -9.64 11.96 6.24
CA ASP A 223 -8.50 11.07 6.35
C ASP A 223 -7.62 11.18 5.10
N ILE A 224 -6.35 11.48 5.28
CA ILE A 224 -5.37 11.57 4.20
C ILE A 224 -4.25 10.58 4.49
N LYS A 225 -4.12 9.57 3.62
CA LYS A 225 -3.05 8.59 3.70
C LYS A 225 -1.72 9.20 3.27
N GLN A 226 -0.63 8.64 3.79
CA GLN A 226 0.70 8.96 3.31
C GLN A 226 0.83 8.57 1.83
N MET A 227 1.39 9.46 1.00
CA MET A 227 1.54 9.29 -0.45
C MET A 227 3.00 9.37 -0.88
N SER A 228 3.90 8.73 -0.11
CA SER A 228 5.31 8.59 -0.48
C SER A 228 5.52 7.49 -1.52
N ALA A 229 6.65 7.52 -2.21
CA ALA A 229 7.02 6.47 -3.15
C ALA A 229 7.06 5.08 -2.49
N ASP A 230 7.51 4.98 -1.23
CA ASP A 230 7.54 3.73 -0.48
C ASP A 230 6.13 3.16 -0.25
N VAL A 231 5.19 3.98 0.22
CA VAL A 231 3.79 3.58 0.46
C VAL A 231 3.08 3.20 -0.85
N LEU A 232 3.40 3.88 -1.94
CA LEU A 232 2.85 3.57 -3.27
C LEU A 232 3.48 2.33 -3.93
N GLY A 233 4.40 1.65 -3.26
CA GLY A 233 5.05 0.45 -3.77
C GLY A 233 6.16 0.70 -4.80
N LEU A 234 6.60 1.94 -4.95
CA LEU A 234 7.62 2.34 -5.94
C LEU A 234 9.06 2.14 -5.44
N LYS A 235 9.22 1.64 -4.22
CA LYS A 235 10.52 1.24 -3.65
C LYS A 235 10.50 -0.24 -3.34
N THR A 236 11.59 -0.93 -3.64
CA THR A 236 11.65 -2.40 -3.50
C THR A 236 11.82 -2.86 -2.06
N GLY A 237 12.17 -1.97 -1.13
CA GLY A 237 12.43 -2.30 0.27
C GLY A 237 13.63 -3.20 0.49
N LYS A 238 14.38 -3.54 -0.54
CA LYS A 238 15.60 -4.33 -0.45
C LYS A 238 16.79 -3.40 -0.30
N SER A 239 17.24 -3.19 0.93
CA SER A 239 18.58 -2.69 1.19
C SER A 239 19.58 -3.74 0.76
N SER A 240 20.05 -3.66 -0.49
CA SER A 240 21.15 -4.49 -0.95
C SER A 240 22.46 -3.96 -0.34
N THR A 241 23.14 -4.79 0.42
CA THR A 241 24.53 -4.53 0.87
C THR A 241 25.55 -4.58 -0.25
N THR A 242 25.11 -4.91 -1.47
CA THR A 242 25.92 -4.89 -2.70
C THR A 242 25.63 -3.62 -3.48
N ALA A 243 26.62 -3.01 -4.08
CA ALA A 243 26.71 -1.68 -4.68
C ALA A 243 25.64 -1.27 -5.74
N ALA A 244 24.59 -2.01 -5.94
CA ALA A 244 23.42 -1.64 -6.74
C ALA A 244 22.42 -0.86 -5.85
N LYS A 245 22.64 0.41 -5.74
CA LYS A 245 21.93 1.40 -4.92
C LYS A 245 20.48 1.69 -5.35
N ASN A 246 19.75 0.76 -5.93
CA ASN A 246 18.41 1.07 -6.40
C ASN A 246 17.35 0.39 -5.53
N ASP A 247 17.04 1.06 -4.43
CA ASP A 247 15.82 0.83 -3.64
C ASP A 247 14.57 1.39 -4.37
N THR A 248 14.59 1.34 -5.70
CA THR A 248 13.54 1.89 -6.56
C THR A 248 12.97 0.81 -7.48
N LEU A 249 11.74 1.04 -7.94
CA LEU A 249 11.08 0.22 -8.94
C LEU A 249 11.99 0.06 -10.18
N LEU A 250 12.20 -1.17 -10.62
CA LEU A 250 13.06 -1.47 -11.76
C LEU A 250 12.24 -1.60 -13.05
N VAL A 251 12.73 -0.94 -14.10
CA VAL A 251 12.25 -1.07 -15.48
C VAL A 251 13.36 -1.56 -16.43
N ASN A 252 14.60 -1.57 -15.92
CA ASN A 252 15.79 -2.02 -16.68
C ASN A 252 16.09 -3.50 -16.42
N GLY A 253 17.04 -4.02 -17.16
CA GLY A 253 17.50 -5.40 -17.09
C GLY A 253 17.86 -5.93 -18.49
N SER A 254 18.35 -7.16 -18.54
CA SER A 254 18.72 -7.83 -19.80
C SER A 254 17.51 -8.16 -20.69
N ASN A 255 16.30 -8.17 -20.10
CA ASN A 255 15.05 -8.42 -20.80
C ASN A 255 13.94 -7.46 -20.29
N ASP A 256 12.69 -7.68 -20.69
CA ASP A 256 11.55 -6.84 -20.38
C ASP A 256 10.78 -7.22 -19.07
N ASP A 257 11.25 -8.22 -18.31
CA ASP A 257 10.52 -8.74 -17.16
C ASP A 257 10.28 -7.68 -16.08
N ASN A 258 11.31 -6.90 -15.75
CA ASN A 258 11.18 -5.83 -14.76
C ASN A 258 10.21 -4.74 -15.21
N ALA A 259 10.26 -4.36 -16.48
CA ALA A 259 9.37 -3.36 -17.06
C ALA A 259 7.90 -3.82 -17.01
N ARG A 260 7.63 -5.08 -17.32
CA ARG A 260 6.27 -5.65 -17.24
C ARG A 260 5.73 -5.68 -15.81
N LYS A 261 6.56 -6.07 -14.85
CA LYS A 261 6.19 -6.03 -13.42
C LYS A 261 5.97 -4.60 -12.93
N ALA A 262 6.77 -3.65 -13.43
CA ALA A 262 6.62 -2.24 -13.09
C ALA A 262 5.27 -1.66 -13.55
N ILE A 263 4.76 -2.07 -14.71
CA ILE A 263 3.45 -1.64 -15.21
C ILE A 263 2.35 -1.97 -14.18
N ASP A 264 2.35 -3.18 -13.65
CA ASP A 264 1.36 -3.61 -12.64
C ASP A 264 1.50 -2.82 -11.33
N THR A 265 2.72 -2.59 -10.88
CA THR A 265 3.00 -1.79 -9.67
C THR A 265 2.54 -0.34 -9.83
N ILE A 266 2.83 0.28 -10.97
CA ILE A 266 2.41 1.66 -11.27
C ILE A 266 0.89 1.75 -11.38
N ALA A 267 0.23 0.76 -11.99
CA ALA A 267 -1.23 0.70 -12.06
C ALA A 267 -1.86 0.66 -10.66
N SER A 268 -1.29 -0.12 -9.74
CA SER A 268 -1.74 -0.16 -8.33
C SER A 268 -1.53 1.18 -7.62
N ALA A 269 -0.41 1.85 -7.85
CA ALA A 269 -0.14 3.17 -7.30
C ALA A 269 -1.13 4.23 -7.83
N LEU A 270 -1.45 4.20 -9.12
CA LEU A 270 -2.47 5.05 -9.73
C LEU A 270 -3.85 4.85 -9.10
N GLN A 271 -4.23 3.60 -8.80
CA GLN A 271 -5.48 3.29 -8.10
C GLN A 271 -5.51 3.89 -6.69
N GLU A 272 -4.43 3.78 -5.92
CA GLU A 272 -4.36 4.34 -4.57
C GLU A 272 -4.47 5.88 -4.59
N VAL A 273 -3.81 6.55 -5.51
CA VAL A 273 -3.92 8.01 -5.68
C VAL A 273 -5.34 8.40 -6.09
N SER A 274 -5.95 7.66 -7.02
CA SER A 274 -7.33 7.92 -7.46
C SER A 274 -8.34 7.76 -6.34
N LYS A 275 -8.20 6.72 -5.50
CA LYS A 275 -9.04 6.51 -4.31
C LYS A 275 -8.92 7.67 -3.32
N GLN A 276 -7.70 8.12 -3.06
CA GLN A 276 -7.46 9.25 -2.15
C GLN A 276 -8.05 10.55 -2.70
N ARG A 277 -7.88 10.82 -3.98
CA ARG A 277 -8.49 12.00 -4.63
C ARG A 277 -10.01 11.95 -4.58
N SER A 278 -10.61 10.80 -4.83
CA SER A 278 -12.06 10.59 -4.73
C SER A 278 -12.57 10.85 -3.32
N ALA A 279 -11.87 10.37 -2.29
CA ALA A 279 -12.21 10.62 -0.90
C ALA A 279 -12.11 12.13 -0.54
N LEU A 280 -11.09 12.82 -1.04
CA LEU A 280 -10.93 14.27 -0.86
C LEU A 280 -12.04 15.06 -1.57
N GLY A 281 -12.43 14.67 -2.77
CA GLY A 281 -13.55 15.27 -3.50
C GLY A 281 -14.87 15.12 -2.76
N ALA A 282 -15.14 13.95 -2.20
CA ALA A 282 -16.32 13.71 -1.36
C ALA A 282 -16.30 14.58 -0.08
N ALA A 283 -15.15 14.70 0.56
CA ALA A 283 -14.99 15.56 1.73
C ALA A 283 -15.20 17.04 1.39
N GLN A 284 -14.67 17.50 0.26
CA GLN A 284 -14.89 18.87 -0.24
C GLN A 284 -16.38 19.15 -0.43
N ASN A 285 -17.11 18.26 -1.09
CA ASN A 285 -18.55 18.39 -1.29
C ASN A 285 -19.31 18.49 0.04
N ARG A 286 -18.95 17.67 1.03
CA ARG A 286 -19.55 17.75 2.37
C ARG A 286 -19.28 19.10 3.04
N LEU A 287 -18.06 19.62 2.92
CA LEU A 287 -17.67 20.92 3.47
C LEU A 287 -18.41 22.08 2.77
N GLU A 288 -18.54 22.02 1.44
CA GLU A 288 -19.28 23.03 0.65
C GLU A 288 -20.75 23.07 1.01
N HIS A 289 -21.39 21.94 1.26
CA HIS A 289 -22.79 21.86 1.70
C HIS A 289 -23.03 22.35 3.13
N THR A 290 -21.98 22.55 3.90
CA THR A 290 -22.05 23.00 5.30
C THR A 290 -21.87 24.51 5.46
N ILE A 291 -21.44 25.19 4.40
CA ILE A 291 -21.28 26.66 4.36
C ILE A 291 -22.61 27.32 4.05
#